data_630a0e227359e641163578953f761d46
#
_entry.id   630a0e227359e641163578953f761d46
#
_cell.length_a   1.000
_cell.length_b   1.000
_cell.length_c   1.000
_cell.angle_alpha   90.00
_cell.angle_beta   90.00
_cell.angle_gamma   90.00
#
_symmetry.space_group_name_H-M   'P 1'
#
loop_
_entity.id
_entity.type
_entity.pdbx_description
1 polymer ?
#
loop_
_entity_poly.entity_id
_entity_poly.type
_entity_poly.pdbx_seq_one_letter_code
_entity_poly.pdbx_strand_id
1 'polypeptide(L)'
;MGESKKRPICSSHFMQESRPAALLTLVRHAESMANVDRVLQGVCDAPLSPRGLKQLQQLEDAWRPTSASLNLFDLPKPTLIVTSPIGRAKRTSCAIARGCGINTLPESDTTIFRSAHCEAPQHLAHDTVRADAGLSERHFGTAECTRKMQPVQGYERPPSKELGRAESVTAFYKRAADVGVKWVDWLETYARHNLQDRGSPDSDHQNKAPDTIPHLVLVSHGQWINAFLQQHLPDTWEKADLYYIQSANTSLFTIGLHVTPTSRRLELLRRNDTRHLDETTRPSKRGRRAKPPQRTTLTALWS
;
A
#
# COMPACT_ATOMS: atom_id res chain seq x y z
N MET A 1 48.54 -7.67 -47.19
CA MET A 1 48.61 -7.12 -45.87
C MET A 1 47.18 -6.54 -45.55
N GLY A 2 46.37 -7.27 -44.88
CA GLY A 2 44.98 -6.90 -44.55
C GLY A 2 44.79 -6.97 -43.04
N GLU A 3 44.72 -5.80 -42.39
CA GLU A 3 44.49 -5.70 -40.96
C GLU A 3 43.02 -6.03 -40.65
N SER A 4 42.83 -7.12 -39.93
CA SER A 4 41.53 -7.51 -39.36
C SER A 4 41.20 -6.63 -38.13
N LYS A 5 40.30 -5.67 -38.28
CA LYS A 5 39.70 -4.90 -37.15
C LYS A 5 38.84 -5.82 -36.31
N LYS A 6 39.36 -6.26 -35.16
CA LYS A 6 38.57 -6.90 -34.10
C LYS A 6 37.55 -5.91 -33.56
N ARG A 7 36.27 -6.22 -33.73
CA ARG A 7 35.16 -5.52 -33.04
C ARG A 7 35.27 -5.81 -31.55
N PRO A 8 35.04 -4.82 -30.66
CA PRO A 8 34.98 -5.08 -29.23
C PRO A 8 33.76 -5.95 -28.92
N ILE A 9 34.00 -7.03 -28.20
CA ILE A 9 32.98 -7.91 -27.64
C ILE A 9 32.30 -7.07 -26.58
N CYS A 10 31.07 -6.64 -26.87
CA CYS A 10 30.16 -6.06 -25.86
C CYS A 10 29.82 -7.18 -24.87
N SER A 11 30.51 -7.20 -23.74
CA SER A 11 30.15 -8.06 -22.62
C SER A 11 28.80 -7.58 -22.10
N SER A 12 27.74 -8.21 -22.61
CA SER A 12 26.44 -8.19 -21.98
C SER A 12 26.58 -8.87 -20.60
N HIS A 13 26.89 -8.08 -19.57
CA HIS A 13 26.63 -8.50 -18.20
C HIS A 13 25.13 -8.72 -18.12
N PHE A 14 24.72 -9.96 -18.23
CA PHE A 14 23.43 -10.44 -17.73
C PHE A 14 23.42 -10.02 -16.25
N MET A 15 22.75 -8.92 -15.94
CA MET A 15 22.41 -8.53 -14.59
C MET A 15 21.50 -9.64 -14.10
N GLN A 16 22.11 -10.59 -13.38
CA GLN A 16 21.37 -11.59 -12.62
C GLN A 16 20.43 -10.80 -11.72
N GLU A 17 19.11 -10.86 -11.98
CA GLU A 17 18.11 -10.17 -11.20
C GLU A 17 18.27 -10.61 -9.74
N SER A 18 18.91 -9.77 -8.95
CA SER A 18 19.17 -10.07 -7.56
C SER A 18 17.82 -10.08 -6.81
N ARG A 19 17.57 -11.13 -6.05
CA ARG A 19 16.38 -11.22 -5.18
C ARG A 19 16.28 -9.95 -4.31
N PRO A 20 15.10 -9.33 -4.18
CA PRO A 20 14.95 -8.15 -3.33
C PRO A 20 15.33 -8.47 -1.88
N ALA A 21 15.95 -7.51 -1.20
CA ALA A 21 16.35 -7.62 0.20
C ALA A 21 15.14 -7.54 1.14
N ALA A 22 14.06 -6.88 0.71
CA ALA A 22 12.80 -6.78 1.43
C ALA A 22 11.63 -6.53 0.47
N LEU A 23 10.39 -6.72 0.96
CA LEU A 23 9.16 -6.46 0.23
C LEU A 23 8.32 -5.38 0.92
N LEU A 24 7.74 -4.52 0.11
CA LEU A 24 6.69 -3.57 0.51
C LEU A 24 5.42 -3.91 -0.27
N THR A 25 4.30 -4.13 0.44
CA THR A 25 3.00 -4.33 -0.20
C THR A 25 2.04 -3.22 0.22
N LEU A 26 1.53 -2.47 -0.76
CA LEU A 26 0.46 -1.50 -0.57
C LEU A 26 -0.87 -2.16 -0.84
N VAL A 27 -1.84 -2.01 0.08
CA VAL A 27 -3.19 -2.59 -0.06
C VAL A 27 -4.23 -1.50 0.07
N ARG A 28 -5.14 -1.40 -0.90
CA ARG A 28 -6.28 -0.51 -0.79
C ARG A 28 -7.37 -1.15 0.07
N HIS A 29 -8.02 -0.34 0.92
CA HIS A 29 -9.15 -0.81 1.73
C HIS A 29 -10.27 -1.48 0.91
N ALA A 30 -11.04 -2.37 1.55
CA ALA A 30 -12.21 -3.03 0.97
C ALA A 30 -13.31 -2.01 0.60
N GLU A 31 -14.23 -2.41 -0.30
CA GLU A 31 -15.30 -1.54 -0.77
C GLU A 31 -16.21 -1.08 0.35
N SER A 32 -16.42 0.23 0.45
CA SER A 32 -17.37 0.86 1.36
C SER A 32 -18.67 1.20 0.64
N MET A 33 -19.75 1.46 1.39
CA MET A 33 -21.00 1.97 0.83
C MET A 33 -20.79 3.28 0.08
N ALA A 34 -19.91 4.15 0.57
CA ALA A 34 -19.58 5.39 -0.14
C ALA A 34 -18.88 5.16 -1.49
N ASN A 35 -18.13 4.06 -1.66
CA ASN A 35 -17.63 3.68 -2.99
C ASN A 35 -18.78 3.28 -3.94
N VAL A 36 -19.76 2.51 -3.43
CA VAL A 36 -20.95 2.09 -4.20
C VAL A 36 -21.76 3.31 -4.65
N ASP A 37 -22.04 4.22 -3.71
CA ASP A 37 -22.87 5.39 -3.93
C ASP A 37 -22.12 6.56 -4.60
N ARG A 38 -20.81 6.38 -4.85
CA ARG A 38 -19.93 7.41 -5.42
C ARG A 38 -19.93 8.71 -4.59
N VAL A 39 -19.96 8.53 -3.28
CA VAL A 39 -19.85 9.60 -2.29
C VAL A 39 -18.38 9.86 -2.03
N LEU A 40 -18.00 11.14 -2.02
CA LEU A 40 -16.64 11.55 -1.70
C LEU A 40 -16.37 11.29 -0.22
N GLN A 41 -15.46 10.38 0.05
CA GLN A 41 -15.02 10.07 1.40
C GLN A 41 -13.50 10.23 1.48
N GLY A 42 -13.07 11.18 2.28
CA GLY A 42 -11.66 11.33 2.65
C GLY A 42 -11.41 10.66 3.99
N VAL A 43 -11.40 11.47 5.04
CA VAL A 43 -11.20 11.01 6.42
C VAL A 43 -12.48 10.53 7.09
N CYS A 44 -13.65 10.90 6.58
CA CYS A 44 -14.93 10.33 7.04
C CYS A 44 -14.96 8.83 6.74
N ASP A 45 -15.54 8.06 7.65
CA ASP A 45 -15.67 6.62 7.49
C ASP A 45 -17.10 6.22 7.10
N ALA A 46 -17.20 5.32 6.15
CA ALA A 46 -18.45 4.71 5.74
C ALA A 46 -18.37 3.19 5.98
N PRO A 47 -19.48 2.53 6.34
CA PRO A 47 -19.48 1.09 6.53
C PRO A 47 -19.06 0.37 5.25
N LEU A 48 -18.49 -0.83 5.39
CA LEU A 48 -18.19 -1.68 4.26
C LEU A 48 -19.50 -2.13 3.57
N SER A 49 -19.46 -2.21 2.25
CA SER A 49 -20.57 -2.78 1.48
C SER A 49 -20.65 -4.31 1.69
N PRO A 50 -21.80 -4.96 1.37
CA PRO A 50 -21.88 -6.41 1.36
C PRO A 50 -20.79 -7.07 0.49
N ARG A 51 -20.45 -6.42 -0.63
CA ARG A 51 -19.34 -6.84 -1.50
C ARG A 51 -17.99 -6.63 -0.82
N GLY A 52 -17.79 -5.51 -0.12
CA GLY A 52 -16.59 -5.24 0.66
C GLY A 52 -16.36 -6.27 1.76
N LEU A 53 -17.41 -6.74 2.44
CA LEU A 53 -17.30 -7.82 3.43
C LEU A 53 -16.84 -9.13 2.80
N LYS A 54 -17.36 -9.48 1.61
CA LYS A 54 -16.88 -10.65 0.86
C LYS A 54 -15.42 -10.49 0.41
N GLN A 55 -15.04 -9.28 -0.03
CA GLN A 55 -13.63 -8.97 -0.37
C GLN A 55 -12.71 -9.18 0.83
N LEU A 56 -13.12 -8.81 2.05
CA LEU A 56 -12.33 -9.07 3.26
C LEU A 56 -12.15 -10.56 3.52
N GLN A 57 -13.22 -11.36 3.38
CA GLN A 57 -13.11 -12.81 3.57
C GLN A 57 -12.16 -13.43 2.56
N GLN A 58 -12.27 -13.07 1.28
CA GLN A 58 -11.38 -13.56 0.22
C GLN A 58 -9.94 -13.11 0.43
N LEU A 59 -9.74 -11.89 0.92
CA LEU A 59 -8.41 -11.38 1.25
C LEU A 59 -7.80 -12.16 2.43
N GLU A 60 -8.57 -12.40 3.50
CA GLU A 60 -8.16 -13.20 4.65
C GLU A 60 -7.74 -14.60 4.21
N ASP A 61 -8.60 -15.28 3.42
CA ASP A 61 -8.32 -16.63 2.91
C ASP A 61 -7.06 -16.65 2.04
N ALA A 62 -6.86 -15.61 1.22
CA ALA A 62 -5.69 -15.49 0.34
C ALA A 62 -4.36 -15.30 1.09
N TRP A 63 -4.41 -14.71 2.30
CA TRP A 63 -3.22 -14.55 3.14
C TRP A 63 -2.93 -15.76 4.02
N ARG A 64 -3.82 -16.76 4.09
CA ARG A 64 -3.53 -18.00 4.83
C ARG A 64 -2.39 -18.75 4.16
N PRO A 65 -1.42 -19.25 4.92
CA PRO A 65 -0.39 -20.13 4.38
C PRO A 65 -1.02 -21.37 3.75
N THR A 66 -0.53 -21.77 2.60
CA THR A 66 -0.85 -23.06 1.99
C THR A 66 0.12 -24.12 2.51
N SER A 67 -0.13 -25.38 2.16
CA SER A 67 0.76 -26.50 2.51
C SER A 67 2.20 -26.33 2.03
N ALA A 68 2.44 -25.42 1.08
CA ALA A 68 3.75 -25.07 0.52
C ALA A 68 4.44 -23.88 1.18
N SER A 69 3.98 -23.42 2.35
CA SER A 69 4.56 -22.33 3.16
C SER A 69 4.27 -20.91 2.70
N LEU A 70 3.77 -20.69 1.51
CA LEU A 70 3.40 -19.37 0.99
C LEU A 70 1.88 -19.24 0.86
N ASN A 71 1.39 -18.00 0.88
CA ASN A 71 -0.01 -17.67 0.65
C ASN A 71 -0.33 -17.58 -0.85
N LEU A 72 -1.58 -17.30 -1.22
CA LEU A 72 -2.02 -17.17 -2.64
C LEU A 72 -1.15 -16.18 -3.44
N PHE A 73 -0.56 -15.20 -2.79
CA PHE A 73 0.24 -14.18 -3.45
C PHE A 73 1.72 -14.54 -3.57
N ASP A 74 2.15 -15.71 -3.10
CA ASP A 74 3.57 -16.11 -2.99
C ASP A 74 4.40 -15.07 -2.20
N LEU A 75 3.80 -14.51 -1.16
CA LEU A 75 4.42 -13.51 -0.30
C LEU A 75 4.74 -14.11 1.07
N PRO A 76 5.86 -13.74 1.70
CA PRO A 76 6.15 -14.15 3.06
C PRO A 76 5.15 -13.53 4.05
N LYS A 77 5.03 -14.12 5.25
CA LYS A 77 4.28 -13.52 6.35
C LYS A 77 4.79 -12.08 6.59
N PRO A 78 3.90 -11.09 6.76
CA PRO A 78 4.33 -9.73 7.06
C PRO A 78 5.15 -9.65 8.34
N THR A 79 6.28 -8.94 8.29
CA THR A 79 7.06 -8.54 9.47
C THR A 79 6.31 -7.46 10.25
N LEU A 80 5.61 -6.57 9.52
CA LEU A 80 4.82 -5.48 10.08
C LEU A 80 3.65 -5.15 9.15
N ILE A 81 2.48 -4.91 9.75
CA ILE A 81 1.32 -4.35 9.06
C ILE A 81 1.06 -2.95 9.63
N VAL A 82 1.02 -1.94 8.76
CA VAL A 82 0.67 -0.56 9.14
C VAL A 82 -0.59 -0.15 8.38
N THR A 83 -1.53 0.46 9.07
CA THR A 83 -2.82 0.82 8.50
C THR A 83 -3.16 2.29 8.71
N SER A 84 -3.89 2.88 7.77
CA SER A 84 -4.62 4.12 8.03
C SER A 84 -5.53 3.96 9.25
N PRO A 85 -5.71 4.99 10.10
CA PRO A 85 -6.61 4.94 11.25
C PRO A 85 -8.10 4.90 10.87
N ILE A 86 -8.44 5.04 9.60
CA ILE A 86 -9.84 5.05 9.13
C ILE A 86 -10.39 3.63 9.13
N GLY A 87 -11.61 3.41 9.65
CA GLY A 87 -12.18 2.11 9.96
C GLY A 87 -12.19 1.12 8.80
N ARG A 88 -12.50 1.54 7.57
CA ARG A 88 -12.45 0.68 6.38
C ARG A 88 -11.04 0.12 6.10
N ALA A 89 -10.00 0.89 6.38
CA ALA A 89 -8.61 0.43 6.23
C ALA A 89 -8.21 -0.49 7.40
N LYS A 90 -8.59 -0.14 8.64
CA LYS A 90 -8.38 -0.99 9.82
C LYS A 90 -8.99 -2.37 9.63
N ARG A 91 -10.25 -2.46 9.20
CA ARG A 91 -10.91 -3.75 8.94
C ARG A 91 -10.19 -4.56 7.88
N THR A 92 -9.63 -3.89 6.86
CA THR A 92 -8.85 -4.54 5.81
C THR A 92 -7.53 -5.09 6.37
N SER A 93 -6.83 -4.32 7.21
CA SER A 93 -5.59 -4.79 7.84
C SER A 93 -5.83 -5.95 8.82
N CYS A 94 -6.95 -5.93 9.55
CA CYS A 94 -7.36 -7.04 10.43
C CYS A 94 -7.61 -8.34 9.64
N ALA A 95 -8.22 -8.27 8.46
CA ALA A 95 -8.41 -9.44 7.61
C ALA A 95 -7.06 -10.04 7.17
N ILE A 96 -6.10 -9.21 6.75
CA ILE A 96 -4.74 -9.66 6.41
C ILE A 96 -4.08 -10.31 7.63
N ALA A 97 -4.13 -9.66 8.78
CA ALA A 97 -3.51 -10.16 10.01
C ALA A 97 -4.08 -11.51 10.43
N ARG A 98 -5.43 -11.67 10.42
CA ARG A 98 -6.06 -12.95 10.72
C ARG A 98 -5.66 -14.04 9.74
N GLY A 99 -5.60 -13.72 8.44
CA GLY A 99 -5.11 -14.66 7.42
C GLY A 99 -3.67 -15.14 7.69
N CYS A 100 -2.82 -14.25 8.21
CA CYS A 100 -1.43 -14.56 8.55
C CYS A 100 -1.25 -15.21 9.95
N GLY A 101 -2.33 -15.41 10.72
CA GLY A 101 -2.23 -15.85 12.12
C GLY A 101 -1.52 -14.82 13.00
N ILE A 102 -1.71 -13.54 12.74
CA ILE A 102 -1.22 -12.43 13.55
C ILE A 102 -2.35 -12.01 14.49
N ASN A 103 -2.06 -11.88 15.78
CA ASN A 103 -3.04 -11.42 16.75
C ASN A 103 -3.43 -9.97 16.43
N THR A 104 -4.71 -9.74 16.19
CA THR A 104 -5.27 -8.41 16.07
C THR A 104 -5.75 -7.96 17.43
N LEU A 105 -5.46 -6.70 17.78
CA LEU A 105 -6.18 -6.07 18.88
C LEU A 105 -7.69 -6.04 18.57
N PRO A 106 -8.58 -6.20 19.57
CA PRO A 106 -10.01 -6.03 19.37
C PRO A 106 -10.31 -4.73 18.61
N GLU A 107 -11.33 -4.73 17.76
CA GLU A 107 -11.68 -3.55 16.92
C GLU A 107 -11.91 -2.27 17.76
N SER A 108 -12.27 -2.42 19.03
CA SER A 108 -12.44 -1.34 20.01
C SER A 108 -11.15 -0.76 20.56
N ASP A 109 -10.06 -1.56 20.56
CA ASP A 109 -8.79 -1.24 21.22
C ASP A 109 -7.69 -0.82 20.26
N THR A 110 -8.07 -0.37 19.07
CA THR A 110 -7.09 0.31 18.22
C THR A 110 -6.67 1.59 18.92
N THR A 111 -5.65 1.47 19.75
CA THR A 111 -4.94 2.61 20.34
C THR A 111 -4.51 3.47 19.18
N ILE A 112 -5.31 4.50 18.91
CA ILE A 112 -4.99 5.53 17.93
C ILE A 112 -3.77 6.20 18.54
N PHE A 113 -2.57 5.78 18.13
CA PHE A 113 -1.39 6.59 18.35
C PHE A 113 -1.59 7.89 17.56
N ARG A 114 -2.23 8.83 18.20
CA ARG A 114 -2.27 10.24 17.81
C ARG A 114 -0.87 10.84 18.06
N SER A 115 0.16 10.22 17.53
CA SER A 115 1.45 10.85 17.47
C SER A 115 1.68 11.27 16.03
N ALA A 116 1.76 12.58 15.82
CA ALA A 116 2.28 13.15 14.57
C ALA A 116 3.74 12.71 14.33
N HIS A 117 4.35 12.06 15.30
CA HIS A 117 5.70 11.50 15.32
C HIS A 117 5.63 10.05 15.80
N CYS A 118 5.10 9.15 14.96
CA CYS A 118 5.32 7.72 15.17
C CYS A 118 6.81 7.48 14.89
N GLU A 119 7.61 7.37 15.93
CA GLU A 119 8.98 6.86 15.78
C GLU A 119 8.91 5.45 15.25
N ALA A 120 9.69 5.17 14.22
CA ALA A 120 9.83 3.81 13.71
C ALA A 120 10.41 2.96 14.84
N PRO A 121 9.79 1.82 15.20
CA PRO A 121 10.20 1.06 16.37
C PRO A 121 11.58 0.48 16.16
N GLN A 122 12.48 0.72 17.12
CA GLN A 122 13.82 0.12 17.13
C GLN A 122 13.77 -1.39 17.47
N HIS A 123 12.73 -1.84 18.17
CA HIS A 123 12.51 -3.25 18.49
C HIS A 123 11.05 -3.61 18.20
N LEU A 124 10.82 -4.51 17.25
CA LEU A 124 9.50 -5.05 16.95
C LEU A 124 9.27 -6.29 17.83
N ALA A 125 8.20 -6.23 18.63
CA ALA A 125 7.48 -7.47 18.91
C ALA A 125 6.86 -7.91 17.57
N HIS A 126 7.34 -9.01 17.02
CA HIS A 126 6.73 -9.63 15.84
C HIS A 126 5.25 -9.85 16.14
N ASP A 127 4.35 -9.57 15.17
CA ASP A 127 2.91 -9.80 15.23
C ASP A 127 2.05 -8.62 15.69
N THR A 128 2.31 -7.40 15.19
CA THR A 128 1.44 -6.26 15.50
C THR A 128 0.90 -5.55 14.26
N VAL A 129 -0.35 -5.10 14.36
CA VAL A 129 -0.94 -4.12 13.45
C VAL A 129 -0.82 -2.73 14.09
N ARG A 130 -0.26 -1.77 13.36
CA ARG A 130 -0.10 -0.38 13.83
C ARG A 130 -0.89 0.58 12.98
N ALA A 131 -1.41 1.64 13.59
CA ALA A 131 -2.04 2.73 12.86
C ALA A 131 -1.07 3.89 12.66
N ASP A 132 -1.04 4.45 11.44
CA ASP A 132 -0.32 5.68 11.10
C ASP A 132 -1.27 6.67 10.42
N ALA A 133 -1.48 7.82 11.04
CA ALA A 133 -2.34 8.88 10.51
C ALA A 133 -1.85 9.40 9.14
N GLY A 134 -0.56 9.28 8.85
CA GLY A 134 0.03 9.64 7.57
C GLY A 134 -0.48 8.80 6.39
N LEU A 135 -1.03 7.60 6.64
CA LEU A 135 -1.64 6.74 5.63
C LEU A 135 -3.10 7.10 5.32
N SER A 136 -3.68 8.13 5.96
CA SER A 136 -5.06 8.54 5.73
C SER A 136 -5.26 9.04 4.30
N GLU A 137 -6.51 8.89 3.80
CA GLU A 137 -6.92 9.51 2.55
C GLU A 137 -6.83 11.04 2.64
N ARG A 138 -6.88 11.71 1.53
CA ARG A 138 -6.93 13.16 1.47
C ARG A 138 -8.17 13.67 2.23
N HIS A 139 -7.99 14.69 3.05
CA HIS A 139 -9.07 15.37 3.74
C HIS A 139 -9.74 16.37 2.79
N PHE A 140 -11.05 16.21 2.58
CA PHE A 140 -11.81 17.05 1.63
C PHE A 140 -12.59 18.17 2.31
N GLY A 141 -12.41 18.41 3.61
CA GLY A 141 -13.10 19.47 4.34
C GLY A 141 -14.62 19.36 4.20
N THR A 142 -15.26 20.48 3.86
CA THR A 142 -16.72 20.52 3.72
C THR A 142 -17.29 19.70 2.56
N ALA A 143 -16.44 19.19 1.66
CA ALA A 143 -16.87 18.25 0.60
C ALA A 143 -16.94 16.79 1.06
N GLU A 144 -16.49 16.46 2.29
CA GLU A 144 -16.65 15.13 2.85
C GLU A 144 -18.13 14.71 2.84
N CYS A 145 -18.38 13.42 2.59
CA CYS A 145 -19.74 12.84 2.57
C CYS A 145 -20.69 13.49 1.56
N THR A 146 -20.15 14.07 0.46
CA THR A 146 -20.96 14.64 -0.61
C THR A 146 -20.85 13.85 -1.91
N ARG A 147 -21.83 13.98 -2.77
CA ARG A 147 -21.79 13.58 -4.17
C ARG A 147 -22.06 14.80 -5.04
N LYS A 148 -21.12 15.18 -5.90
CA LYS A 148 -21.20 16.43 -6.67
C LYS A 148 -21.50 17.66 -5.79
N MET A 149 -20.79 17.76 -4.66
CA MET A 149 -20.94 18.83 -3.66
C MET A 149 -22.30 18.86 -2.93
N GLN A 150 -23.20 17.92 -3.16
CA GLN A 150 -24.46 17.81 -2.44
C GLN A 150 -24.36 16.75 -1.33
N PRO A 151 -24.78 17.05 -0.07
CA PRO A 151 -24.85 16.06 0.99
C PRO A 151 -25.66 14.85 0.56
N VAL A 152 -25.26 13.66 1.02
CA VAL A 152 -25.95 12.40 0.73
C VAL A 152 -26.57 11.88 2.01
N GLN A 153 -27.86 11.57 1.98
CA GLN A 153 -28.57 11.01 3.12
C GLN A 153 -27.99 9.64 3.51
N GLY A 154 -27.92 9.37 4.80
CA GLY A 154 -27.39 8.10 5.34
C GLY A 154 -25.88 8.08 5.56
N TYR A 155 -25.18 9.20 5.29
CA TYR A 155 -23.78 9.37 5.63
C TYR A 155 -23.64 10.40 6.75
N GLU A 156 -23.17 9.94 7.91
CA GLU A 156 -22.85 10.84 9.00
C GLU A 156 -21.69 11.74 8.59
N ARG A 157 -21.99 13.02 8.56
CA ARG A 157 -21.00 14.05 8.27
C ARG A 157 -20.65 14.74 9.59
N PRO A 158 -19.36 14.78 9.97
CA PRO A 158 -18.96 15.59 11.11
C PRO A 158 -19.42 17.04 10.95
N PRO A 159 -19.72 17.76 12.04
CA PRO A 159 -20.08 19.15 11.98
C PRO A 159 -19.08 19.97 11.17
N SER A 160 -19.53 20.92 10.37
CA SER A 160 -18.65 21.72 9.47
C SER A 160 -17.50 22.40 10.22
N LYS A 161 -17.68 22.71 11.50
CA LYS A 161 -16.64 23.26 12.37
C LYS A 161 -15.49 22.28 12.65
N GLU A 162 -15.79 20.97 12.68
CA GLU A 162 -14.84 19.90 12.94
C GLU A 162 -14.11 19.47 11.66
N LEU A 163 -14.76 19.61 10.50
CA LEU A 163 -14.17 19.24 9.21
C LEU A 163 -13.04 20.17 8.78
N GLY A 164 -13.08 21.43 9.21
CA GLY A 164 -12.06 22.40 8.86
C GLY A 164 -11.90 22.63 7.35
N ARG A 165 -10.71 23.12 6.96
CA ARG A 165 -10.35 23.35 5.57
C ARG A 165 -9.85 22.07 4.91
N ALA A 166 -10.22 21.83 3.65
CA ALA A 166 -9.72 20.70 2.87
C ALA A 166 -8.18 20.74 2.77
N GLU A 167 -7.56 19.57 2.82
CA GLU A 167 -6.14 19.41 2.53
C GLU A 167 -5.89 19.74 1.06
N SER A 168 -4.92 20.63 0.78
CA SER A 168 -4.56 20.93 -0.61
C SER A 168 -3.94 19.70 -1.28
N VAL A 169 -4.03 19.62 -2.61
CA VAL A 169 -3.40 18.52 -3.37
C VAL A 169 -1.90 18.46 -3.09
N THR A 170 -1.23 19.59 -3.09
CA THR A 170 0.21 19.68 -2.82
C THR A 170 0.57 19.19 -1.42
N ALA A 171 -0.19 19.60 -0.38
CA ALA A 171 0.03 19.15 0.99
C ALA A 171 -0.18 17.63 1.12
N PHE A 172 -1.24 17.10 0.48
CA PHE A 172 -1.51 15.68 0.47
C PHE A 172 -0.38 14.87 -0.19
N TYR A 173 0.07 15.27 -1.38
CA TYR A 173 1.17 14.59 -2.07
C TYR A 173 2.47 14.67 -1.27
N LYS A 174 2.76 15.82 -0.65
CA LYS A 174 3.91 15.97 0.23
C LYS A 174 3.81 15.01 1.42
N ARG A 175 2.65 14.95 2.10
CA ARG A 175 2.44 14.02 3.22
C ARG A 175 2.61 12.57 2.80
N ALA A 176 2.05 12.18 1.65
CA ALA A 176 2.18 10.82 1.15
C ALA A 176 3.65 10.47 0.82
N ALA A 177 4.40 11.41 0.24
CA ALA A 177 5.83 11.26 -0.03
C ALA A 177 6.64 11.12 1.26
N ASP A 178 6.47 12.03 2.22
CA ASP A 178 7.21 12.04 3.49
C ASP A 178 6.96 10.74 4.30
N VAL A 179 5.70 10.32 4.38
CA VAL A 179 5.32 9.07 5.05
C VAL A 179 5.83 7.85 4.28
N GLY A 180 5.83 7.92 2.96
CA GLY A 180 6.42 6.89 2.11
C GLY A 180 7.92 6.72 2.38
N VAL A 181 8.68 7.83 2.40
CA VAL A 181 10.12 7.82 2.77
C VAL A 181 10.32 7.17 4.12
N LYS A 182 9.60 7.62 5.16
CA LYS A 182 9.68 7.07 6.52
C LYS A 182 9.57 5.54 6.55
N TRP A 183 8.57 4.98 5.87
CA TRP A 183 8.34 3.53 5.91
C TRP A 183 9.30 2.75 5.02
N VAL A 184 9.76 3.34 3.91
CA VAL A 184 10.82 2.74 3.08
C VAL A 184 12.16 2.76 3.83
N ASP A 185 12.49 3.84 4.53
CA ASP A 185 13.72 3.93 5.35
C ASP A 185 13.71 2.92 6.50
N TRP A 186 12.55 2.77 7.16
CA TRP A 186 12.38 1.73 8.17
C TRP A 186 12.62 0.33 7.59
N LEU A 187 12.01 0.03 6.44
CA LEU A 187 12.16 -1.27 5.78
C LEU A 187 13.61 -1.53 5.33
N GLU A 188 14.28 -0.49 4.83
CA GLU A 188 15.70 -0.57 4.44
C GLU A 188 16.58 -0.89 5.65
N THR A 189 16.40 -0.16 6.74
CA THR A 189 17.17 -0.37 7.99
C THR A 189 17.00 -1.81 8.47
N TYR A 190 15.76 -2.30 8.51
CA TYR A 190 15.46 -3.66 8.92
C TYR A 190 16.06 -4.71 7.96
N ALA A 191 16.02 -4.46 6.65
CA ALA A 191 16.62 -5.35 5.65
C ALA A 191 18.15 -5.41 5.79
N ARG A 192 18.80 -4.29 6.05
CA ARG A 192 20.26 -4.23 6.24
C ARG A 192 20.71 -5.00 7.48
N HIS A 193 20.00 -4.87 8.60
CA HIS A 193 20.26 -5.67 9.80
C HIS A 193 20.15 -7.17 9.48
N ASN A 194 19.09 -7.61 8.86
CA ASN A 194 18.92 -9.04 8.52
C ASN A 194 20.01 -9.58 7.58
N LEU A 195 20.55 -8.74 6.69
CA LEU A 195 21.65 -9.16 5.82
C LEU A 195 22.98 -9.28 6.59
N GLN A 196 23.23 -8.42 7.58
CA GLN A 196 24.42 -8.45 8.43
C GLN A 196 24.41 -9.70 9.33
N ASP A 197 23.27 -10.00 9.97
CA ASP A 197 23.11 -11.15 10.85
C ASP A 197 23.33 -12.49 10.11
N ARG A 198 22.99 -12.54 8.80
CA ARG A 198 23.25 -13.71 7.94
C ARG A 198 24.72 -13.92 7.61
N GLY A 199 25.52 -12.85 7.62
CA GLY A 199 26.95 -12.86 7.30
C GLY A 199 27.86 -13.15 8.48
N SER A 200 27.35 -13.17 9.72
CA SER A 200 28.14 -13.40 10.93
C SER A 200 28.48 -14.88 11.09
N PRO A 201 29.77 -15.26 11.19
CA PRO A 201 30.19 -16.64 11.42
C PRO A 201 29.85 -17.17 12.84
N ASP A 202 29.58 -16.25 13.79
CA ASP A 202 29.29 -16.56 15.18
C ASP A 202 27.78 -16.76 15.49
N SER A 203 26.92 -16.75 14.51
CA SER A 203 25.50 -17.02 14.74
C SER A 203 25.31 -18.50 15.03
N ASP A 204 25.04 -18.79 16.30
CA ASP A 204 24.72 -20.13 16.80
C ASP A 204 23.61 -20.74 15.94
N HIS A 205 23.90 -21.84 15.25
CA HIS A 205 23.02 -22.44 14.22
C HIS A 205 21.65 -22.89 14.74
N GLN A 206 21.41 -22.83 16.06
CA GLN A 206 20.17 -23.27 16.70
C GLN A 206 19.10 -22.15 16.78
N ASN A 207 19.46 -20.87 16.59
CA ASN A 207 18.52 -19.72 16.66
C ASN A 207 18.42 -18.92 15.36
N LYS A 208 18.80 -19.51 14.22
CA LYS A 208 18.73 -18.81 12.96
C LYS A 208 17.27 -18.48 12.62
N ALA A 209 16.93 -17.19 12.63
CA ALA A 209 15.64 -16.73 12.14
C ALA A 209 15.38 -17.31 10.73
N PRO A 210 14.15 -17.73 10.43
CA PRO A 210 13.84 -18.36 9.14
C PRO A 210 14.31 -17.46 8.00
N ASP A 211 14.76 -18.06 6.91
CA ASP A 211 15.34 -17.42 5.70
C ASP A 211 14.31 -16.55 4.94
N THR A 212 13.41 -15.92 5.69
CA THR A 212 12.37 -15.06 5.18
C THR A 212 12.87 -13.62 5.05
N ILE A 213 12.62 -13.03 3.88
CA ILE A 213 12.92 -11.62 3.67
C ILE A 213 11.89 -10.75 4.42
N PRO A 214 12.30 -9.58 4.97
CA PRO A 214 11.39 -8.64 5.61
C PRO A 214 10.26 -8.23 4.68
N HIS A 215 9.03 -8.15 5.22
CA HIS A 215 7.86 -7.78 4.47
C HIS A 215 7.02 -6.77 5.24
N LEU A 216 6.91 -5.55 4.71
CA LEU A 216 6.05 -4.49 5.22
C LEU A 216 4.77 -4.41 4.41
N VAL A 217 3.62 -4.40 5.09
CA VAL A 217 2.32 -4.18 4.46
C VAL A 217 1.73 -2.86 4.92
N LEU A 218 1.43 -1.96 3.98
CA LEU A 218 0.74 -0.68 4.23
C LEU A 218 -0.68 -0.75 3.70
N VAL A 219 -1.68 -0.60 4.58
CA VAL A 219 -3.09 -0.58 4.20
C VAL A 219 -3.60 0.86 4.19
N SER A 220 -4.03 1.34 3.03
CA SER A 220 -4.37 2.73 2.80
C SER A 220 -5.52 2.89 1.78
N HIS A 221 -5.55 4.00 1.06
CA HIS A 221 -6.64 4.47 0.22
C HIS A 221 -6.17 4.72 -1.22
N GLY A 222 -7.14 4.89 -2.13
CA GLY A 222 -6.84 4.99 -3.54
C GLY A 222 -5.94 6.15 -3.92
N GLN A 223 -6.21 7.37 -3.42
CA GLN A 223 -5.39 8.53 -3.75
C GLN A 223 -4.03 8.49 -3.05
N TRP A 224 -3.97 7.97 -1.81
CA TRP A 224 -2.70 7.83 -1.10
C TRP A 224 -1.76 6.86 -1.82
N ILE A 225 -2.26 5.68 -2.23
CA ILE A 225 -1.48 4.71 -3.01
C ILE A 225 -1.01 5.32 -4.33
N ASN A 226 -1.91 6.05 -5.02
CA ASN A 226 -1.56 6.74 -6.25
C ASN A 226 -0.43 7.76 -6.03
N ALA A 227 -0.53 8.60 -4.99
CA ALA A 227 0.49 9.58 -4.65
C ALA A 227 1.83 8.91 -4.30
N PHE A 228 1.81 7.84 -3.48
CA PHE A 228 3.00 7.07 -3.16
C PHE A 228 3.69 6.52 -4.42
N LEU A 229 2.95 5.84 -5.29
CA LEU A 229 3.49 5.21 -6.49
C LEU A 229 4.08 6.24 -7.46
N GLN A 230 3.44 7.39 -7.63
CA GLN A 230 3.96 8.46 -8.47
C GLN A 230 5.25 9.08 -7.93
N GLN A 231 5.38 9.20 -6.61
CA GLN A 231 6.54 9.83 -5.98
C GLN A 231 7.74 8.89 -5.86
N HIS A 232 7.50 7.61 -5.56
CA HIS A 232 8.57 6.65 -5.27
C HIS A 232 8.94 5.75 -6.45
N LEU A 233 8.10 5.69 -7.48
CA LEU A 233 8.29 4.86 -8.67
C LEU A 233 7.95 5.64 -9.96
N PRO A 234 8.47 6.87 -10.15
CA PRO A 234 8.05 7.74 -11.25
C PRO A 234 8.35 7.12 -12.63
N ASP A 235 9.46 6.41 -12.78
CA ASP A 235 9.90 5.83 -14.04
C ASP A 235 9.15 4.55 -14.44
N THR A 236 8.28 4.04 -13.55
CA THR A 236 7.51 2.82 -13.80
C THR A 236 6.25 3.08 -14.65
N TRP A 237 5.83 4.34 -14.78
CA TRP A 237 4.54 4.70 -15.33
C TRP A 237 4.65 5.40 -16.67
N GLU A 238 3.82 5.01 -17.63
CA GLU A 238 3.64 5.80 -18.86
C GLU A 238 2.96 7.14 -18.54
N LYS A 239 3.20 8.16 -19.37
CA LYS A 239 2.63 9.51 -19.16
C LYS A 239 1.10 9.49 -18.97
N ALA A 240 0.40 8.56 -19.61
CA ALA A 240 -1.05 8.41 -19.48
C ALA A 240 -1.46 7.85 -18.10
N ASP A 241 -0.65 7.00 -17.50
CA ASP A 241 -0.89 6.41 -16.17
C ASP A 241 -0.57 7.39 -15.03
N LEU A 242 0.30 8.38 -15.27
CA LEU A 242 0.69 9.37 -14.25
C LEU A 242 -0.48 10.25 -13.77
N TYR A 243 -1.57 10.36 -14.53
CA TYR A 243 -2.75 11.11 -14.08
C TYR A 243 -3.56 10.35 -13.03
N TYR A 244 -3.63 9.02 -13.13
CA TYR A 244 -4.35 8.21 -12.17
C TYR A 244 -3.96 6.73 -12.29
N ILE A 245 -3.24 6.23 -11.31
CA ILE A 245 -2.94 4.80 -11.20
C ILE A 245 -4.13 4.10 -10.57
N GLN A 246 -4.85 3.31 -11.37
CA GLN A 246 -6.03 2.60 -10.89
C GLN A 246 -5.64 1.59 -9.80
N SER A 247 -6.29 1.68 -8.65
CA SER A 247 -6.25 0.68 -7.59
C SER A 247 -7.66 0.17 -7.30
N ALA A 248 -7.89 -1.14 -7.45
CA ALA A 248 -9.16 -1.75 -7.06
C ALA A 248 -9.26 -1.89 -5.53
N ASN A 249 -10.47 -2.00 -4.98
CA ASN A 249 -10.62 -2.33 -3.57
C ASN A 249 -9.96 -3.68 -3.27
N THR A 250 -9.24 -3.78 -2.17
CA THR A 250 -8.40 -4.90 -1.74
C THR A 250 -7.28 -5.31 -2.70
N SER A 251 -7.00 -4.53 -3.76
CA SER A 251 -5.86 -4.82 -4.63
C SER A 251 -4.53 -4.58 -3.94
N LEU A 252 -3.52 -5.34 -4.38
CA LEU A 252 -2.16 -5.27 -3.89
C LEU A 252 -1.23 -4.68 -4.96
N PHE A 253 -0.29 -3.84 -4.50
CA PHE A 253 0.89 -3.44 -5.26
C PHE A 253 2.11 -3.94 -4.49
N THR A 254 2.87 -4.86 -5.05
CA THR A 254 4.05 -5.42 -4.39
C THR A 254 5.30 -4.80 -5.00
N ILE A 255 6.17 -4.30 -4.14
CA ILE A 255 7.38 -3.56 -4.47
C ILE A 255 8.56 -4.28 -3.83
N GLY A 256 9.58 -4.61 -4.61
CA GLY A 256 10.85 -5.11 -4.13
C GLY A 256 11.77 -3.96 -3.72
N LEU A 257 12.39 -4.06 -2.56
CA LEU A 257 13.47 -3.19 -2.12
C LEU A 257 14.81 -3.89 -2.35
N HIS A 258 15.61 -3.35 -3.23
CA HIS A 258 16.99 -3.79 -3.48
C HIS A 258 17.94 -2.82 -2.78
N VAL A 259 18.90 -3.36 -2.04
CA VAL A 259 19.89 -2.56 -1.31
C VAL A 259 21.30 -2.97 -1.70
N THR A 260 22.16 -1.98 -1.86
CA THR A 260 23.62 -2.13 -1.99
C THR A 260 24.27 -1.43 -0.79
N PRO A 261 25.59 -1.54 -0.55
CA PRO A 261 26.21 -0.81 0.55
C PRO A 261 25.94 0.72 0.53
N THR A 262 25.80 1.31 -0.66
CA THR A 262 25.72 2.77 -0.84
C THR A 262 24.41 3.27 -1.41
N SER A 263 23.47 2.39 -1.81
CA SER A 263 22.23 2.79 -2.49
C SER A 263 21.08 1.86 -2.21
N ARG A 264 19.87 2.32 -2.57
CA ARG A 264 18.66 1.51 -2.64
C ARG A 264 17.91 1.73 -3.96
N ARG A 265 17.16 0.75 -4.39
CA ARG A 265 16.24 0.83 -5.53
C ARG A 265 14.93 0.16 -5.19
N LEU A 266 13.83 0.79 -5.57
CA LEU A 266 12.49 0.21 -5.51
C LEU A 266 12.12 -0.32 -6.91
N GLU A 267 11.45 -1.46 -6.94
CA GLU A 267 11.01 -2.11 -8.17
C GLU A 267 9.58 -2.60 -8.02
N LEU A 268 8.69 -2.22 -8.95
CA LEU A 268 7.32 -2.71 -8.94
C LEU A 268 7.26 -4.14 -9.47
N LEU A 269 7.00 -5.09 -8.57
CA LEU A 269 6.90 -6.52 -8.91
C LEU A 269 5.49 -6.91 -9.33
N ARG A 270 4.46 -6.30 -8.72
CA ARG A 270 3.04 -6.58 -9.02
C ARG A 270 2.22 -5.30 -8.97
N ARG A 271 1.34 -5.13 -9.96
CA ARG A 271 0.47 -3.96 -10.11
C ARG A 271 -0.98 -4.36 -9.95
N ASN A 272 -1.70 -3.73 -9.02
CA ASN A 272 -3.16 -3.87 -8.88
C ASN A 272 -3.63 -5.33 -8.87
N ASP A 273 -2.92 -6.19 -8.12
CA ASP A 273 -3.19 -7.62 -8.05
C ASP A 273 -4.51 -7.89 -7.31
N THR A 274 -5.44 -8.53 -7.97
CA THR A 274 -6.77 -8.86 -7.47
C THR A 274 -7.10 -10.35 -7.65
N ARG A 275 -6.08 -11.21 -7.74
CA ARG A 275 -6.26 -12.64 -8.00
C ARG A 275 -7.09 -13.38 -6.94
N HIS A 276 -7.16 -12.83 -5.73
CA HIS A 276 -7.99 -13.36 -4.64
C HIS A 276 -9.49 -13.10 -4.83
N LEU A 277 -9.88 -12.17 -5.69
CA LEU A 277 -11.28 -11.83 -5.94
C LEU A 277 -11.88 -12.75 -6.99
N ASP A 278 -13.08 -13.26 -6.72
CA ASP A 278 -13.89 -13.99 -7.67
C ASP A 278 -14.68 -13.05 -8.62
N GLU A 279 -15.49 -13.61 -9.51
CA GLU A 279 -16.26 -12.82 -10.48
C GLU A 279 -17.27 -11.86 -9.83
N THR A 280 -17.78 -12.20 -8.63
CA THR A 280 -18.78 -11.39 -7.91
C THR A 280 -18.16 -10.19 -7.21
N THR A 281 -16.89 -10.26 -6.87
CA THR A 281 -16.14 -9.26 -6.09
C THR A 281 -15.12 -8.49 -6.91
N ARG A 282 -14.73 -8.99 -8.10
CA ARG A 282 -13.84 -8.27 -9.01
C ARG A 282 -14.44 -6.97 -9.52
N PRO A 283 -13.61 -5.95 -9.79
CA PRO A 283 -14.07 -4.74 -10.47
C PRO A 283 -14.71 -5.08 -11.81
N SER A 284 -15.88 -4.50 -12.09
CA SER A 284 -16.57 -4.70 -13.37
C SER A 284 -15.67 -4.23 -14.53
N LYS A 285 -15.57 -5.06 -15.58
CA LYS A 285 -14.83 -4.73 -16.81
C LYS A 285 -15.44 -3.55 -17.58
N ARG A 286 -16.67 -3.13 -17.26
CA ARG A 286 -17.36 -1.99 -17.90
C ARG A 286 -16.69 -0.64 -17.69
N GLY A 287 -15.79 -0.50 -16.73
CA GLY A 287 -15.00 0.74 -16.51
C GLY A 287 -13.87 0.97 -17.53
N ARG A 288 -13.53 0.01 -18.38
CA ARG A 288 -12.43 0.13 -19.38
C ARG A 288 -12.77 0.91 -20.64
N ARG A 289 -14.01 1.37 -20.84
CA ARG A 289 -14.46 2.17 -22.01
C ARG A 289 -14.98 3.56 -21.67
N ALA A 290 -14.65 4.10 -20.52
CA ALA A 290 -14.76 5.56 -20.37
C ALA A 290 -13.59 6.16 -21.16
N LYS A 291 -13.90 6.85 -22.29
CA LYS A 291 -13.00 7.86 -22.87
C LYS A 291 -12.38 8.64 -21.69
N PRO A 292 -11.07 8.94 -21.72
CA PRO A 292 -10.53 9.86 -20.74
C PRO A 292 -11.45 11.07 -20.71
N PRO A 293 -11.86 11.57 -19.53
CA PRO A 293 -12.69 12.77 -19.48
C PRO A 293 -11.96 13.84 -20.29
N GLN A 294 -12.67 14.43 -21.25
CA GLN A 294 -12.18 15.61 -21.93
C GLN A 294 -11.65 16.54 -20.83
N ARG A 295 -10.44 17.04 -21.00
CA ARG A 295 -9.69 17.90 -20.09
C ARG A 295 -10.62 18.91 -19.38
N THR A 296 -11.24 18.51 -18.32
CA THR A 296 -11.59 19.40 -17.24
C THR A 296 -10.37 19.34 -16.33
N THR A 297 -9.50 20.32 -16.50
CA THR A 297 -8.35 20.49 -15.61
C THR A 297 -8.87 20.44 -14.19
N LEU A 298 -8.19 19.71 -13.30
CA LEU A 298 -8.52 19.65 -11.87
C LEU A 298 -8.67 21.05 -11.26
N THR A 299 -8.13 22.08 -11.87
CA THR A 299 -8.33 23.51 -11.60
C THR A 299 -9.77 23.98 -11.80
N ALA A 300 -10.55 23.42 -12.74
CA ALA A 300 -11.93 23.82 -12.99
C ALA A 300 -12.96 23.18 -12.04
N LEU A 301 -12.55 22.26 -11.17
CA LEU A 301 -13.38 21.70 -10.12
C LEU A 301 -13.14 22.34 -8.75
N TRP A 302 -12.15 23.26 -8.64
CA TRP A 302 -11.67 23.80 -7.37
C TRP A 302 -11.32 25.30 -7.41
N SER A 303 -11.67 26.01 -8.49
CA SER A 303 -11.71 27.48 -8.56
C SER A 303 -12.95 28.04 -7.93
#